data_b71770f0e8a0c681158809d3ae8d6e4e
#
_entry.id   b71770f0e8a0c681158809d3ae8d6e4e
#
_cell.length_a   1.000
_cell.length_b   1.000
_cell.length_c   1.000
_cell.angle_alpha   90.00
_cell.angle_beta   90.00
_cell.angle_gamma   90.00
#
_symmetry.space_group_name_H-M   'P 1'
#
loop_
_entity.id
_entity.type
_entity.pdbx_description
1 polymer ?
#
loop_
_entity_poly.entity_id
_entity_poly.type
_entity_poly.pdbx_seq_one_letter_code
_entity_poly.pdbx_strand_id
1 'polypeptide(L)'
;MKKLGFGFMRMPLTDPNDQTAIDMPRLEEMVDAFLGAGFTYCDTAWMYHDFMSEPAVGKAVVARHPRDSFTVASKMPVAMIHSHAEGVEIFEKQKEKLGVDFFDYYLVHDMNSVNYEYAKQYDMISYLSAKKEAGEIKSLGFSCHDSAEYLDRVLTECPFFEFVQLQINYLDWESEGIQSRKCYEVCVKHGKPVTVMEPVKGGTLATVPAEVEAMMRKVHPDWSPASWALRFAASLPNVRTVLSGMSTLEQVQENTAFMADMEPLNEAELELLQKAAAMIRETIAIPCTGCRYCVEESQCPRNIPIPSYFALYNTEKLRTREDWSPEMEYYVNYVKSGKGKASDCIACKKCERVCPQHIPISDWMKQVKVTLEDENYML
;
A
#
# COMPACT_ATOMS: atom_id res chain seq x y z
N MET A 1 0.68 23.11 -2.55
CA MET A 1 -0.10 21.95 -3.08
C MET A 1 -0.51 21.10 -1.90
N LYS A 2 -1.78 20.73 -1.79
CA LYS A 2 -2.27 19.81 -0.74
C LYS A 2 -1.67 18.43 -0.98
N LYS A 3 -1.02 17.85 0.03
CA LYS A 3 -0.22 16.62 -0.14
C LYS A 3 -1.02 15.30 -0.01
N LEU A 4 -2.28 15.30 0.45
CA LEU A 4 -3.06 14.07 0.59
C LEU A 4 -3.51 13.54 -0.77
N GLY A 5 -3.33 12.23 -1.00
CA GLY A 5 -3.87 11.48 -2.12
C GLY A 5 -4.79 10.36 -1.65
N PHE A 6 -5.81 10.02 -2.44
CA PHE A 6 -6.70 8.89 -2.18
C PHE A 6 -6.14 7.63 -2.84
N GLY A 7 -5.72 6.66 -2.03
CA GLY A 7 -5.30 5.33 -2.50
C GLY A 7 -6.48 4.37 -2.57
N PHE A 8 -6.83 3.91 -3.77
CA PHE A 8 -7.97 3.03 -4.03
C PHE A 8 -7.65 1.53 -3.88
N MET A 9 -6.64 1.19 -3.12
CA MET A 9 -6.33 -0.20 -2.76
C MET A 9 -7.20 -0.74 -1.61
N ARG A 10 -7.88 0.12 -0.86
CA ARG A 10 -8.65 -0.24 0.34
C ARG A 10 -10.03 0.43 0.32
N MET A 11 -10.76 0.27 -0.78
CA MET A 11 -12.11 0.80 -0.93
C MET A 11 -13.10 0.14 0.04
N PRO A 12 -14.24 0.79 0.38
CA PRO A 12 -15.29 0.17 1.15
C PRO A 12 -15.88 -1.04 0.42
N LEU A 13 -16.17 -2.10 1.15
CA LEU A 13 -16.76 -3.35 0.62
C LEU A 13 -18.11 -3.61 1.27
N THR A 14 -19.04 -4.15 0.50
CA THR A 14 -20.33 -4.66 1.00
C THR A 14 -20.18 -6.05 1.63
N ASP A 15 -19.16 -6.82 1.19
CA ASP A 15 -18.70 -8.06 1.81
C ASP A 15 -17.19 -7.99 2.02
N PRO A 16 -16.68 -7.99 3.27
CA PRO A 16 -15.24 -7.89 3.55
C PRO A 16 -14.44 -9.09 3.04
N ASN A 17 -15.08 -10.21 2.69
CA ASN A 17 -14.42 -11.40 2.16
C ASN A 17 -14.35 -11.42 0.63
N ASP A 18 -15.06 -10.52 -0.05
CA ASP A 18 -15.06 -10.40 -1.52
C ASP A 18 -14.46 -9.04 -1.93
N GLN A 19 -13.25 -9.07 -2.46
CA GLN A 19 -12.54 -7.85 -2.92
C GLN A 19 -13.24 -7.18 -4.11
N THR A 20 -14.10 -7.88 -4.83
CA THR A 20 -14.86 -7.32 -5.96
C THR A 20 -16.17 -6.66 -5.53
N ALA A 21 -16.64 -6.94 -4.30
CA ALA A 21 -17.88 -6.42 -3.74
C ALA A 21 -17.73 -4.96 -3.22
N ILE A 22 -17.27 -4.06 -4.09
CA ILE A 22 -17.06 -2.65 -3.74
C ILE A 22 -18.39 -1.96 -3.46
N ASP A 23 -18.52 -1.31 -2.30
CA ASP A 23 -19.67 -0.46 -1.95
C ASP A 23 -19.60 0.85 -2.74
N MET A 24 -20.13 0.81 -3.96
CA MET A 24 -20.08 1.96 -4.88
C MET A 24 -20.77 3.22 -4.33
N PRO A 25 -21.99 3.16 -3.74
CA PRO A 25 -22.60 4.33 -3.13
C PRO A 25 -21.72 4.98 -2.05
N ARG A 26 -21.13 4.18 -1.17
CA ARG A 26 -20.22 4.67 -0.13
C ARG A 26 -18.94 5.26 -0.72
N LEU A 27 -18.36 4.61 -1.72
CA LEU A 27 -17.18 5.10 -2.43
C LEU A 27 -17.44 6.46 -3.09
N GLU A 28 -18.59 6.65 -3.71
CA GLU A 28 -19.00 7.90 -4.33
C GLU A 28 -19.10 9.05 -3.32
N GLU A 29 -19.72 8.81 -2.14
CA GLU A 29 -19.76 9.78 -1.05
C GLU A 29 -18.35 10.18 -0.56
N MET A 30 -17.46 9.20 -0.45
CA MET A 30 -16.07 9.41 -0.02
C MET A 30 -15.29 10.23 -1.06
N VAL A 31 -15.47 9.95 -2.35
CA VAL A 31 -14.85 10.69 -3.44
C VAL A 31 -15.35 12.13 -3.47
N ASP A 32 -16.67 12.35 -3.34
CA ASP A 32 -17.27 13.67 -3.30
C ASP A 32 -16.72 14.51 -2.12
N ALA A 33 -16.59 13.90 -0.95
CA ALA A 33 -15.99 14.55 0.22
C ALA A 33 -14.51 14.91 0.01
N PHE A 34 -13.73 13.99 -0.58
CA PHE A 34 -12.31 14.20 -0.85
C PHE A 34 -12.06 15.33 -1.86
N LEU A 35 -12.73 15.28 -3.00
CA LEU A 35 -12.62 16.30 -4.05
C LEU A 35 -13.22 17.64 -3.59
N GLY A 36 -14.36 17.61 -2.87
CA GLY A 36 -14.99 18.78 -2.27
C GLY A 36 -14.10 19.50 -1.26
N ALA A 37 -13.23 18.79 -0.55
CA ALA A 37 -12.19 19.35 0.32
C ALA A 37 -11.00 19.95 -0.46
N GLY A 38 -10.99 19.85 -1.79
CA GLY A 38 -9.98 20.42 -2.69
C GLY A 38 -8.70 19.61 -2.80
N PHE A 39 -8.75 18.31 -2.52
CA PHE A 39 -7.70 17.33 -2.84
C PHE A 39 -8.00 16.69 -4.19
N THR A 40 -6.98 16.27 -4.94
CA THR A 40 -7.17 15.90 -6.35
C THR A 40 -6.53 14.59 -6.75
N TYR A 41 -5.58 14.05 -5.99
CA TYR A 41 -4.76 12.90 -6.41
C TYR A 41 -5.47 11.58 -6.11
N CYS A 42 -5.79 10.82 -7.16
CA CYS A 42 -6.44 9.50 -7.12
C CYS A 42 -5.45 8.43 -7.61
N ASP A 43 -5.10 7.45 -6.74
CA ASP A 43 -4.13 6.39 -7.04
C ASP A 43 -4.80 5.01 -7.11
N THR A 44 -4.70 4.35 -8.25
CA THR A 44 -5.17 2.98 -8.47
C THR A 44 -4.09 2.12 -9.12
N ALA A 45 -4.39 0.84 -9.40
CA ALA A 45 -3.55 -0.07 -10.16
C ALA A 45 -4.39 -1.21 -10.78
N TRP A 46 -3.80 -1.86 -11.79
CA TRP A 46 -4.42 -2.95 -12.55
C TRP A 46 -5.02 -4.06 -11.70
N MET A 47 -4.25 -4.60 -10.70
CA MET A 47 -4.66 -5.75 -9.91
C MET A 47 -5.47 -5.40 -8.65
N TYR A 48 -5.65 -4.13 -8.31
CA TYR A 48 -6.35 -3.78 -7.07
C TYR A 48 -7.81 -4.24 -7.11
N HIS A 49 -8.30 -4.77 -5.97
CA HIS A 49 -9.66 -5.30 -5.85
C HIS A 49 -9.99 -6.36 -6.92
N ASP A 50 -9.08 -7.31 -7.13
CA ASP A 50 -9.22 -8.35 -8.14
C ASP A 50 -9.61 -7.78 -9.51
N PHE A 51 -8.86 -6.74 -9.97
CA PHE A 51 -9.01 -6.00 -11.23
C PHE A 51 -10.24 -5.07 -11.32
N MET A 52 -10.96 -4.86 -10.20
CA MET A 52 -12.18 -4.03 -10.16
C MET A 52 -11.91 -2.58 -9.72
N SER A 53 -10.69 -2.26 -9.24
CA SER A 53 -10.40 -0.90 -8.76
C SER A 53 -10.48 0.15 -9.87
N GLU A 54 -9.87 -0.09 -11.03
CA GLU A 54 -9.91 0.87 -12.15
C GLU A 54 -11.35 1.12 -12.65
N PRO A 55 -12.20 0.09 -12.89
CA PRO A 55 -13.61 0.31 -13.19
C PRO A 55 -14.37 1.10 -12.12
N ALA A 56 -14.09 0.86 -10.84
CA ALA A 56 -14.73 1.57 -9.74
C ALA A 56 -14.31 3.06 -9.70
N VAL A 57 -13.02 3.34 -9.87
CA VAL A 57 -12.50 4.72 -9.99
C VAL A 57 -13.07 5.41 -11.23
N GLY A 58 -13.16 4.71 -12.36
CA GLY A 58 -13.81 5.22 -13.56
C GLY A 58 -15.24 5.70 -13.30
N LYS A 59 -16.03 4.91 -12.57
CA LYS A 59 -17.42 5.24 -12.21
C LYS A 59 -17.52 6.30 -11.13
N ALA A 60 -16.77 6.17 -10.02
CA ALA A 60 -16.89 7.05 -8.86
C ALA A 60 -16.22 8.41 -9.06
N VAL A 61 -15.14 8.49 -9.83
CA VAL A 61 -14.36 9.72 -10.05
C VAL A 61 -14.61 10.26 -11.44
N VAL A 62 -14.16 9.52 -12.47
CA VAL A 62 -14.03 10.06 -13.84
C VAL A 62 -15.37 10.40 -14.47
N ALA A 63 -16.38 9.53 -14.31
CA ALA A 63 -17.71 9.73 -14.90
C ALA A 63 -18.55 10.81 -14.18
N ARG A 64 -18.17 11.19 -12.94
CA ARG A 64 -19.00 12.07 -12.09
C ARG A 64 -18.42 13.48 -11.91
N HIS A 65 -17.12 13.67 -12.15
CA HIS A 65 -16.45 14.93 -11.88
C HIS A 65 -15.77 15.51 -13.12
N PRO A 66 -15.66 16.85 -13.25
CA PRO A 66 -14.91 17.47 -14.34
C PRO A 66 -13.46 16.97 -14.39
N ARG A 67 -12.96 16.68 -15.59
CA ARG A 67 -11.62 16.06 -15.78
C ARG A 67 -10.46 16.88 -15.19
N ASP A 68 -10.60 18.18 -15.09
CA ASP A 68 -9.63 19.10 -14.52
C ASP A 68 -9.70 19.25 -12.99
N SER A 69 -10.72 18.65 -12.35
CA SER A 69 -10.88 18.69 -10.89
C SER A 69 -10.12 17.60 -10.13
N PHE A 70 -9.58 16.61 -10.84
CA PHE A 70 -8.83 15.49 -10.25
C PHE A 70 -7.64 15.08 -11.12
N THR A 71 -6.72 14.33 -10.52
CA THR A 71 -5.62 13.66 -11.23
C THR A 71 -5.69 12.16 -10.98
N VAL A 72 -5.40 11.36 -12.02
CA VAL A 72 -5.42 9.89 -11.96
C VAL A 72 -4.02 9.33 -12.13
N ALA A 73 -3.67 8.43 -11.22
CA ALA A 73 -2.48 7.59 -11.28
C ALA A 73 -2.87 6.12 -11.46
N SER A 74 -2.28 5.44 -12.45
CA SER A 74 -2.31 3.97 -12.57
C SER A 74 -0.92 3.42 -12.86
N LYS A 75 -0.80 2.08 -12.96
CA LYS A 75 0.51 1.43 -12.97
C LYS A 75 0.58 0.29 -13.97
N MET A 76 1.69 0.16 -14.70
CA MET A 76 2.01 -0.97 -15.57
C MET A 76 2.41 -2.19 -14.73
N PRO A 77 1.65 -3.28 -14.74
CA PRO A 77 1.93 -4.46 -13.91
C PRO A 77 2.97 -5.37 -14.59
N VAL A 78 4.22 -4.93 -14.66
CA VAL A 78 5.30 -5.64 -15.39
C VAL A 78 5.54 -7.09 -14.92
N ALA A 79 5.21 -7.42 -13.68
CA ALA A 79 5.28 -8.78 -13.17
C ALA A 79 4.22 -9.72 -13.75
N MET A 80 3.16 -9.18 -14.35
CA MET A 80 2.00 -9.93 -14.83
C MET A 80 1.95 -10.05 -16.35
N ILE A 81 2.81 -9.36 -17.08
CA ILE A 81 2.90 -9.44 -18.55
C ILE A 81 3.93 -10.47 -19.00
N HIS A 82 3.71 -11.05 -20.16
CA HIS A 82 4.57 -12.08 -20.73
C HIS A 82 5.10 -11.69 -22.13
N SER A 83 4.69 -10.53 -22.65
CA SER A 83 5.15 -9.98 -23.92
C SER A 83 4.94 -8.47 -24.00
N HIS A 84 5.64 -7.81 -24.93
CA HIS A 84 5.42 -6.41 -25.25
C HIS A 84 3.95 -6.12 -25.63
N ALA A 85 3.37 -6.97 -26.51
CA ALA A 85 2.00 -6.80 -26.97
C ALA A 85 0.97 -6.84 -25.83
N GLU A 86 1.17 -7.71 -24.83
CA GLU A 86 0.31 -7.79 -23.66
C GLU A 86 0.40 -6.52 -22.79
N GLY A 87 1.60 -5.97 -22.61
CA GLY A 87 1.77 -4.68 -21.91
C GLY A 87 1.07 -3.52 -22.61
N VAL A 88 1.16 -3.48 -23.96
CA VAL A 88 0.42 -2.51 -24.77
C VAL A 88 -1.10 -2.68 -24.60
N GLU A 89 -1.60 -3.90 -24.66
CA GLU A 89 -3.03 -4.20 -24.47
C GLU A 89 -3.52 -3.78 -23.06
N ILE A 90 -2.73 -4.05 -22.01
CA ILE A 90 -3.07 -3.66 -20.64
C ILE A 90 -3.15 -2.13 -20.53
N PHE A 91 -2.19 -1.39 -21.09
CA PHE A 91 -2.21 0.08 -21.05
C PHE A 91 -3.49 0.66 -21.66
N GLU A 92 -3.90 0.16 -22.82
CA GLU A 92 -5.13 0.63 -23.48
C GLU A 92 -6.40 0.20 -22.70
N LYS A 93 -6.43 -1.03 -22.15
CA LYS A 93 -7.53 -1.49 -21.29
C LYS A 93 -7.66 -0.67 -20.00
N GLN A 94 -6.56 -0.21 -19.42
CA GLN A 94 -6.59 0.66 -18.25
C GLN A 94 -7.24 2.01 -18.56
N LYS A 95 -6.94 2.60 -19.73
CA LYS A 95 -7.61 3.82 -20.20
C LYS A 95 -9.12 3.59 -20.39
N GLU A 96 -9.49 2.47 -21.00
CA GLU A 96 -10.90 2.08 -21.19
C GLU A 96 -11.62 1.88 -19.85
N LYS A 97 -11.05 1.11 -18.93
CA LYS A 97 -11.63 0.84 -17.59
C LYS A 97 -11.84 2.11 -16.77
N LEU A 98 -10.89 3.03 -16.82
CA LEU A 98 -10.97 4.31 -16.14
C LEU A 98 -11.82 5.34 -16.89
N GLY A 99 -11.99 5.21 -18.20
CA GLY A 99 -12.68 6.17 -19.05
C GLY A 99 -11.86 7.45 -19.27
N VAL A 100 -10.53 7.34 -19.41
CA VAL A 100 -9.62 8.48 -19.58
C VAL A 100 -8.86 8.40 -20.91
N ASP A 101 -8.56 9.56 -21.50
CA ASP A 101 -7.71 9.64 -22.69
C ASP A 101 -6.22 9.66 -22.34
N PHE A 102 -5.88 10.12 -21.14
CA PHE A 102 -4.51 10.21 -20.64
C PHE A 102 -4.46 10.02 -19.12
N PHE A 103 -3.30 9.58 -18.62
CA PHE A 103 -2.96 9.53 -17.20
C PHE A 103 -2.20 10.78 -16.78
N ASP A 104 -2.57 11.38 -15.63
CA ASP A 104 -1.77 12.47 -15.04
C ASP A 104 -0.45 11.93 -14.50
N TYR A 105 -0.50 10.76 -13.89
CA TYR A 105 0.64 10.02 -13.37
C TYR A 105 0.57 8.56 -13.81
N TYR A 106 1.66 8.04 -14.30
CA TYR A 106 1.74 6.62 -14.63
C TYR A 106 3.04 6.04 -14.08
N LEU A 107 2.96 4.83 -13.53
CA LEU A 107 4.09 4.21 -12.87
C LEU A 107 4.42 2.86 -13.49
N VAL A 108 5.70 2.50 -13.52
CA VAL A 108 6.07 1.08 -13.59
C VAL A 108 5.84 0.49 -12.20
N HIS A 109 4.98 -0.52 -12.10
CA HIS A 109 4.54 -1.08 -10.82
C HIS A 109 5.62 -1.97 -10.22
N ASP A 110 5.92 -1.76 -8.93
CA ASP A 110 6.85 -2.57 -8.13
C ASP A 110 8.21 -2.80 -8.84
N MET A 111 8.92 -1.72 -9.10
CA MET A 111 10.24 -1.75 -9.72
C MET A 111 11.27 -2.30 -8.73
N ASN A 112 11.37 -3.62 -8.66
CA ASN A 112 12.38 -4.36 -7.93
C ASN A 112 13.37 -5.02 -8.91
N SER A 113 14.39 -5.70 -8.40
CA SER A 113 15.46 -6.30 -9.22
C SER A 113 14.98 -7.30 -10.27
N VAL A 114 13.83 -7.95 -10.05
CA VAL A 114 13.23 -8.90 -11.02
C VAL A 114 12.35 -8.15 -12.02
N ASN A 115 11.48 -7.29 -11.52
CA ASN A 115 10.50 -6.59 -12.35
C ASN A 115 11.15 -5.57 -13.31
N TYR A 116 12.30 -5.01 -12.92
CA TYR A 116 13.08 -4.15 -13.81
C TYR A 116 13.61 -4.92 -15.04
N GLU A 117 14.04 -6.16 -14.83
CA GLU A 117 14.48 -7.00 -15.96
C GLU A 117 13.28 -7.34 -16.87
N TYR A 118 12.08 -7.61 -16.33
CA TYR A 118 10.87 -7.77 -17.14
C TYR A 118 10.49 -6.48 -17.88
N ALA A 119 10.56 -5.32 -17.21
CA ALA A 119 10.30 -4.04 -17.86
C ALA A 119 11.24 -3.78 -19.05
N LYS A 120 12.50 -4.19 -18.97
CA LYS A 120 13.47 -4.14 -20.07
C LYS A 120 13.19 -5.21 -21.13
N GLN A 121 13.00 -6.47 -20.71
CA GLN A 121 12.78 -7.61 -21.60
C GLN A 121 11.57 -7.39 -22.52
N TYR A 122 10.49 -6.81 -21.98
CA TYR A 122 9.27 -6.53 -22.72
C TYR A 122 9.20 -5.12 -23.29
N ASP A 123 10.31 -4.37 -23.21
CA ASP A 123 10.47 -2.99 -23.71
C ASP A 123 9.39 -2.01 -23.20
N MET A 124 8.95 -2.21 -21.97
CA MET A 124 7.92 -1.34 -21.36
C MET A 124 8.44 0.04 -21.01
N ILE A 125 9.72 0.17 -20.69
CA ILE A 125 10.33 1.47 -20.35
C ILE A 125 10.31 2.39 -21.56
N SER A 126 10.75 1.92 -22.72
CA SER A 126 10.73 2.72 -23.98
C SER A 126 9.30 2.99 -24.42
N TYR A 127 8.41 1.99 -24.33
CA TYR A 127 7.00 2.14 -24.66
C TYR A 127 6.33 3.25 -23.84
N LEU A 128 6.47 3.22 -22.51
CA LEU A 128 5.87 4.22 -21.62
C LEU A 128 6.49 5.61 -21.80
N SER A 129 7.79 5.69 -22.12
CA SER A 129 8.46 6.95 -22.49
C SER A 129 7.86 7.54 -23.77
N ALA A 130 7.61 6.71 -24.79
CA ALA A 130 6.93 7.14 -26.02
C ALA A 130 5.48 7.59 -25.76
N LYS A 131 4.73 6.90 -24.88
CA LYS A 131 3.38 7.31 -24.46
C LYS A 131 3.40 8.66 -23.73
N LYS A 132 4.44 8.94 -22.95
CA LYS A 132 4.65 10.26 -22.34
C LYS A 132 4.91 11.34 -23.41
N GLU A 133 5.78 11.10 -24.37
CA GLU A 133 6.04 12.02 -25.48
C GLU A 133 4.78 12.29 -26.30
N ALA A 134 3.93 11.29 -26.50
CA ALA A 134 2.63 11.42 -27.16
C ALA A 134 1.57 12.17 -26.33
N GLY A 135 1.85 12.47 -25.06
CA GLY A 135 0.94 13.17 -24.15
C GLY A 135 -0.14 12.29 -23.49
N GLU A 136 -0.07 10.96 -23.70
CA GLU A 136 -0.97 10.00 -23.04
C GLU A 136 -0.57 9.74 -21.57
N ILE A 137 0.65 10.10 -21.18
CA ILE A 137 1.13 10.14 -19.80
C ILE A 137 1.69 11.55 -19.55
N LYS A 138 1.22 12.24 -18.51
CA LYS A 138 1.74 13.57 -18.16
C LYS A 138 3.01 13.49 -17.32
N SER A 139 3.06 12.56 -16.36
CA SER A 139 4.24 12.33 -15.51
C SER A 139 4.48 10.84 -15.36
N LEU A 140 5.68 10.37 -15.73
CA LEU A 140 6.11 8.98 -15.68
C LEU A 140 7.03 8.75 -14.49
N GLY A 141 6.69 7.75 -13.65
CA GLY A 141 7.46 7.35 -12.50
C GLY A 141 7.46 5.84 -12.30
N PHE A 142 7.83 5.42 -11.11
CA PHE A 142 7.72 4.01 -10.71
C PHE A 142 7.50 3.89 -9.20
N SER A 143 6.93 2.76 -8.76
CA SER A 143 6.92 2.38 -7.35
C SER A 143 8.07 1.42 -7.07
N CYS A 144 8.69 1.53 -5.88
CA CYS A 144 9.85 0.75 -5.51
C CYS A 144 9.68 0.12 -4.13
N HIS A 145 9.92 -1.19 -4.06
CA HIS A 145 9.94 -2.01 -2.85
C HIS A 145 11.28 -2.77 -2.74
N ASP A 146 12.39 -2.07 -2.96
CA ASP A 146 13.75 -2.63 -2.95
C ASP A 146 14.71 -1.73 -2.16
N SER A 147 15.98 -2.11 -2.08
CA SER A 147 17.02 -1.39 -1.35
C SER A 147 17.34 -0.02 -1.93
N ALA A 148 17.92 0.85 -1.11
CA ALA A 148 18.38 2.17 -1.54
C ALA A 148 19.50 2.08 -2.62
N GLU A 149 20.37 1.08 -2.54
CA GLU A 149 21.41 0.84 -3.56
C GLU A 149 20.78 0.52 -4.92
N TYR A 150 19.75 -0.34 -4.90
CA TYR A 150 19.03 -0.69 -6.11
C TYR A 150 18.29 0.52 -6.71
N LEU A 151 17.61 1.29 -5.87
CA LEU A 151 16.91 2.51 -6.28
C LEU A 151 17.88 3.53 -6.90
N ASP A 152 19.07 3.72 -6.31
CA ASP A 152 20.13 4.62 -6.84
C ASP A 152 20.60 4.17 -8.22
N ARG A 153 20.76 2.85 -8.41
CA ARG A 153 21.07 2.26 -9.71
C ARG A 153 20.00 2.56 -10.75
N VAL A 154 18.72 2.29 -10.44
CA VAL A 154 17.60 2.52 -11.38
C VAL A 154 17.51 3.99 -11.78
N LEU A 155 17.62 4.92 -10.82
CA LEU A 155 17.56 6.35 -11.09
C LEU A 155 18.78 6.86 -11.86
N THR A 156 19.93 6.19 -11.76
CA THR A 156 21.12 6.47 -12.54
C THR A 156 20.97 5.98 -13.98
N GLU A 157 20.48 4.77 -14.18
CA GLU A 157 20.24 4.16 -15.50
C GLU A 157 19.06 4.82 -16.25
N CYS A 158 18.03 5.28 -15.52
CA CYS A 158 16.79 5.83 -16.06
C CYS A 158 16.48 7.22 -15.48
N PRO A 159 17.30 8.24 -15.74
CA PRO A 159 17.16 9.59 -15.14
C PRO A 159 15.91 10.35 -15.62
N PHE A 160 15.21 9.86 -16.64
CA PHE A 160 13.98 10.45 -17.19
C PHE A 160 12.75 10.18 -16.33
N PHE A 161 12.75 9.22 -15.39
CA PHE A 161 11.67 9.10 -14.42
C PHE A 161 11.56 10.37 -13.58
N GLU A 162 10.33 10.87 -13.40
CA GLU A 162 10.09 12.19 -12.82
C GLU A 162 9.74 12.15 -11.35
N PHE A 163 9.30 10.99 -10.85
CA PHE A 163 8.99 10.79 -9.43
C PHE A 163 9.10 9.31 -9.05
N VAL A 164 9.17 9.06 -7.75
CA VAL A 164 9.20 7.69 -7.20
C VAL A 164 8.13 7.55 -6.14
N GLN A 165 7.44 6.41 -6.13
CA GLN A 165 6.51 6.03 -5.06
C GLN A 165 7.24 5.10 -4.09
N LEU A 166 7.36 5.51 -2.81
CA LEU A 166 8.09 4.82 -1.76
C LEU A 166 7.22 4.52 -0.55
N GLN A 167 7.49 3.39 0.11
CA GLN A 167 6.95 3.10 1.43
C GLN A 167 7.64 3.95 2.49
N ILE A 168 6.89 4.87 3.11
CA ILE A 168 7.41 5.75 4.16
C ILE A 168 6.40 5.88 5.30
N ASN A 169 6.80 5.49 6.50
CA ASN A 169 6.13 5.77 7.76
C ASN A 169 7.16 5.83 8.89
N TYR A 170 6.77 6.36 10.05
CA TYR A 170 7.71 6.55 11.17
C TYR A 170 8.21 5.22 11.78
N LEU A 171 7.46 4.12 11.64
CA LEU A 171 7.86 2.80 12.13
C LEU A 171 8.96 2.18 11.26
N ASP A 172 8.86 2.36 9.94
CA ASP A 172 9.81 1.80 8.96
C ASP A 172 10.97 2.74 8.62
N TRP A 173 10.96 3.99 9.13
CA TRP A 173 11.93 5.03 8.77
C TRP A 173 13.38 4.56 8.90
N GLU A 174 13.73 3.91 10.01
CA GLU A 174 15.05 3.34 10.28
C GLU A 174 15.12 1.82 10.07
N SER A 175 14.15 1.22 9.39
CA SER A 175 14.15 -0.22 9.12
C SER A 175 15.24 -0.59 8.13
N GLU A 176 16.13 -1.50 8.50
CA GLU A 176 17.14 -2.04 7.57
C GLU A 176 16.52 -2.90 6.45
N GLY A 177 15.34 -3.49 6.67
CA GLY A 177 14.64 -4.28 5.66
C GLY A 177 13.88 -3.44 4.63
N ILE A 178 13.27 -2.32 5.05
CA ILE A 178 12.49 -1.41 4.18
C ILE A 178 13.36 -0.27 3.67
N GLN A 179 14.29 0.22 4.49
CA GLN A 179 15.23 1.30 4.17
C GLN A 179 14.54 2.62 3.77
N SER A 180 13.39 2.94 4.38
CA SER A 180 12.58 4.12 4.00
C SER A 180 13.40 5.41 3.94
N ARG A 181 14.20 5.71 5.00
CA ARG A 181 15.05 6.91 5.01
C ARG A 181 16.11 6.89 3.92
N LYS A 182 16.81 5.77 3.76
CA LYS A 182 17.88 5.62 2.76
C LYS A 182 17.31 5.79 1.34
N CYS A 183 16.16 5.19 1.04
CA CYS A 183 15.47 5.36 -0.25
C CYS A 183 15.01 6.81 -0.48
N TYR A 184 14.47 7.46 0.55
CA TYR A 184 14.11 8.88 0.49
C TYR A 184 15.33 9.77 0.17
N GLU A 185 16.46 9.54 0.85
CA GLU A 185 17.71 10.27 0.61
C GLU A 185 18.26 10.07 -0.82
N VAL A 186 18.11 8.88 -1.38
CA VAL A 186 18.43 8.61 -2.81
C VAL A 186 17.54 9.46 -3.71
N CYS A 187 16.24 9.53 -3.46
CA CYS A 187 15.35 10.39 -4.26
C CYS A 187 15.74 11.87 -4.16
N VAL A 188 16.12 12.35 -2.98
CA VAL A 188 16.63 13.72 -2.78
C VAL A 188 17.91 13.94 -3.60
N LYS A 189 18.86 13.00 -3.54
CA LYS A 189 20.12 13.04 -4.32
C LYS A 189 19.86 13.18 -5.82
N HIS A 190 18.88 12.46 -6.35
CA HIS A 190 18.52 12.50 -7.77
C HIS A 190 17.51 13.61 -8.13
N GLY A 191 17.07 14.43 -7.17
CA GLY A 191 16.07 15.48 -7.38
C GLY A 191 14.69 14.96 -7.78
N LYS A 192 14.32 13.75 -7.33
CA LYS A 192 13.06 13.11 -7.64
C LYS A 192 12.07 13.29 -6.50
N PRO A 193 10.93 13.97 -6.70
CA PRO A 193 9.88 14.06 -5.68
C PRO A 193 9.30 12.69 -5.36
N VAL A 194 8.89 12.51 -4.10
CA VAL A 194 8.38 11.26 -3.59
C VAL A 194 6.87 11.30 -3.42
N THR A 195 6.18 10.29 -3.93
CA THR A 195 4.82 9.92 -3.53
C THR A 195 4.92 8.83 -2.47
N VAL A 196 4.29 9.04 -1.32
CA VAL A 196 4.37 8.09 -0.19
C VAL A 196 3.24 7.09 -0.28
N MET A 197 3.56 5.80 -0.22
CA MET A 197 2.64 4.69 0.06
C MET A 197 2.88 4.13 1.44
N GLU A 198 1.89 3.42 2.00
CA GLU A 198 1.93 2.82 3.34
C GLU A 198 2.24 3.80 4.49
N PRO A 199 1.73 5.05 4.49
CA PRO A 199 2.02 6.01 5.54
C PRO A 199 1.48 5.55 6.90
N VAL A 200 0.40 4.76 6.91
CA VAL A 200 -0.25 4.19 8.11
C VAL A 200 0.06 2.69 8.28
N LYS A 201 0.96 2.14 7.44
CA LYS A 201 1.41 0.73 7.47
C LYS A 201 0.25 -0.26 7.52
N GLY A 202 -0.61 -0.22 6.48
CA GLY A 202 -1.76 -1.12 6.35
C GLY A 202 -2.82 -0.99 7.44
N GLY A 203 -2.79 0.09 8.21
CA GLY A 203 -3.68 0.31 9.36
C GLY A 203 -3.02 0.06 10.73
N THR A 204 -1.85 -0.57 10.78
CA THR A 204 -1.10 -0.82 12.02
C THR A 204 -0.89 0.46 12.84
N LEU A 205 -0.61 1.58 12.18
CA LEU A 205 -0.37 2.87 12.81
C LEU A 205 -1.65 3.69 13.06
N ALA A 206 -2.82 3.16 12.70
CA ALA A 206 -4.11 3.74 13.07
C ALA A 206 -4.60 3.24 14.44
N THR A 207 -4.14 2.05 14.85
CA THR A 207 -4.43 1.46 16.15
C THR A 207 -3.13 1.06 16.81
N VAL A 208 -2.60 1.92 17.66
CA VAL A 208 -1.33 1.71 18.38
C VAL A 208 -1.58 1.24 19.82
N PRO A 209 -0.58 0.67 20.52
CA PRO A 209 -0.72 0.33 21.93
C PRO A 209 -1.19 1.51 22.78
N ALA A 210 -2.03 1.24 23.79
CA ALA A 210 -2.65 2.27 24.61
C ALA A 210 -1.64 3.26 25.24
N GLU A 211 -0.47 2.76 25.64
CA GLU A 211 0.60 3.60 26.20
C GLU A 211 1.18 4.57 25.18
N VAL A 212 1.31 4.12 23.92
CA VAL A 212 1.76 4.95 22.79
C VAL A 212 0.72 6.02 22.49
N GLU A 213 -0.56 5.64 22.39
CA GLU A 213 -1.64 6.60 22.17
C GLU A 213 -1.72 7.62 23.31
N ALA A 214 -1.63 7.19 24.57
CA ALA A 214 -1.62 8.08 25.72
C ALA A 214 -0.44 9.08 25.69
N MET A 215 0.73 8.65 25.20
CA MET A 215 1.89 9.53 25.00
C MET A 215 1.62 10.57 23.90
N MET A 216 1.04 10.16 22.78
CA MET A 216 0.67 11.05 21.67
C MET A 216 -0.38 12.09 22.11
N ARG A 217 -1.44 11.67 22.81
CA ARG A 217 -2.52 12.54 23.31
C ARG A 217 -2.08 13.56 24.36
N LYS A 218 -0.98 13.32 25.08
CA LYS A 218 -0.40 14.33 26.01
C LYS A 218 0.13 15.55 25.27
N VAL A 219 0.58 15.38 24.02
CA VAL A 219 1.11 16.47 23.18
C VAL A 219 -0.01 17.10 22.37
N HIS A 220 -0.80 16.27 21.68
CA HIS A 220 -1.94 16.72 20.88
C HIS A 220 -3.17 15.86 21.22
N PRO A 221 -4.04 16.31 22.14
CA PRO A 221 -5.19 15.54 22.60
C PRO A 221 -6.17 15.12 21.50
N ASP A 222 -6.28 15.96 20.47
CA ASP A 222 -7.26 15.78 19.38
C ASP A 222 -6.69 15.05 18.15
N TRP A 223 -5.40 14.69 18.14
CA TRP A 223 -4.81 13.98 17.01
C TRP A 223 -4.95 12.47 17.18
N SER A 224 -5.50 11.83 16.14
CA SER A 224 -5.51 10.36 16.07
C SER A 224 -4.12 9.80 15.77
N PRO A 225 -3.82 8.54 16.14
CA PRO A 225 -2.58 7.88 15.72
C PRO A 225 -2.36 7.89 14.20
N ALA A 226 -3.42 7.72 13.40
CA ALA A 226 -3.35 7.81 11.95
C ALA A 226 -2.92 9.21 11.48
N SER A 227 -3.41 10.29 12.13
CA SER A 227 -3.00 11.65 11.78
C SER A 227 -1.52 11.91 12.05
N TRP A 228 -0.95 11.35 13.12
CA TRP A 228 0.49 11.41 13.38
C TRP A 228 1.31 10.76 12.26
N ALA A 229 0.87 9.59 11.79
CA ALA A 229 1.55 8.86 10.72
C ALA A 229 1.53 9.61 9.38
N LEU A 230 0.36 10.16 9.01
CA LEU A 230 0.21 10.95 7.79
C LEU A 230 1.01 12.26 7.87
N ARG A 231 0.97 12.95 9.02
CA ARG A 231 1.76 14.17 9.27
C ARG A 231 3.26 13.90 9.18
N PHE A 232 3.75 12.78 9.72
CA PHE A 232 5.16 12.38 9.59
C PHE A 232 5.58 12.36 8.12
N ALA A 233 4.88 11.58 7.30
CA ALA A 233 5.19 11.46 5.88
C ALA A 233 5.09 12.81 5.14
N ALA A 234 4.05 13.59 5.43
CA ALA A 234 3.83 14.89 4.79
C ALA A 234 4.81 15.97 5.24
N SER A 235 5.45 15.82 6.41
CA SER A 235 6.47 16.75 6.91
C SER A 235 7.79 16.68 6.14
N LEU A 236 8.04 15.59 5.43
CA LEU A 236 9.25 15.44 4.64
C LEU A 236 9.25 16.40 3.44
N PRO A 237 10.30 17.25 3.28
CA PRO A 237 10.29 18.32 2.26
C PRO A 237 10.14 17.83 0.81
N ASN A 238 10.80 16.70 0.48
CA ASN A 238 10.77 16.13 -0.87
C ASN A 238 9.52 15.28 -1.17
N VAL A 239 8.59 15.15 -0.21
CA VAL A 239 7.32 14.46 -0.40
C VAL A 239 6.31 15.40 -1.05
N ARG A 240 5.79 14.98 -2.21
CA ARG A 240 4.77 15.69 -2.98
C ARG A 240 3.35 15.22 -2.64
N THR A 241 3.17 13.93 -2.39
CA THR A 241 1.87 13.29 -2.15
C THR A 241 2.02 12.18 -1.10
N VAL A 242 1.05 12.09 -0.21
CA VAL A 242 0.92 11.01 0.79
C VAL A 242 -0.38 10.27 0.51
N LEU A 243 -0.29 9.02 0.07
CA LEU A 243 -1.44 8.20 -0.27
C LEU A 243 -2.05 7.60 1.00
N SER A 244 -3.32 7.86 1.23
CA SER A 244 -4.09 7.20 2.29
C SER A 244 -5.14 6.28 1.68
N GLY A 245 -5.11 5.00 2.08
CA GLY A 245 -6.14 4.01 1.77
C GLY A 245 -7.29 4.16 2.78
N MET A 246 -8.24 5.02 2.47
CA MET A 246 -9.40 5.29 3.32
C MET A 246 -10.54 4.36 2.93
N SER A 247 -11.17 3.72 3.93
CA SER A 247 -12.27 2.74 3.74
C SER A 247 -13.59 3.25 4.30
N THR A 248 -13.60 4.41 4.98
CA THR A 248 -14.82 5.03 5.52
C THR A 248 -14.85 6.52 5.25
N LEU A 249 -16.06 7.10 5.24
CA LEU A 249 -16.28 8.53 5.05
C LEU A 249 -15.63 9.35 6.19
N GLU A 250 -15.68 8.83 7.42
CA GLU A 250 -15.08 9.46 8.59
C GLU A 250 -13.56 9.60 8.43
N GLN A 251 -12.88 8.57 7.89
CA GLN A 251 -11.44 8.65 7.59
C GLN A 251 -11.14 9.71 6.53
N VAL A 252 -11.97 9.83 5.51
CA VAL A 252 -11.82 10.89 4.48
C VAL A 252 -11.98 12.26 5.12
N GLN A 253 -13.02 12.46 5.91
CA GLN A 253 -13.31 13.74 6.57
C GLN A 253 -12.21 14.14 7.54
N GLU A 254 -11.75 13.21 8.38
CA GLU A 254 -10.64 13.46 9.31
C GLU A 254 -9.35 13.81 8.56
N ASN A 255 -8.95 12.97 7.59
CA ASN A 255 -7.69 13.16 6.88
C ASN A 255 -7.68 14.45 6.05
N THR A 256 -8.79 14.78 5.39
CA THR A 256 -8.89 16.02 4.62
C THR A 256 -8.90 17.26 5.52
N ALA A 257 -9.53 17.17 6.70
CA ALA A 257 -9.60 18.30 7.63
C ALA A 257 -8.20 18.71 8.11
N PHE A 258 -7.39 17.80 8.63
CA PHE A 258 -6.07 18.16 9.15
C PHE A 258 -5.01 18.36 8.05
N MET A 259 -5.15 17.71 6.88
CA MET A 259 -4.22 17.88 5.76
C MET A 259 -4.45 19.14 4.93
N ALA A 260 -5.56 19.86 5.18
CA ALA A 260 -5.86 21.11 4.46
C ALA A 260 -4.82 22.20 4.72
N ASP A 261 -4.45 22.40 5.99
CA ASP A 261 -3.57 23.46 6.46
C ASP A 261 -2.50 22.89 7.45
N MET A 262 -1.94 21.72 7.09
CA MET A 262 -1.00 21.02 7.96
C MET A 262 0.36 21.71 8.00
N GLU A 263 0.83 22.01 9.22
CA GLU A 263 2.20 22.41 9.48
C GLU A 263 3.11 21.16 9.65
N PRO A 264 4.37 21.20 9.18
CA PRO A 264 5.33 20.12 9.41
C PRO A 264 5.55 19.85 10.89
N LEU A 265 5.76 18.58 11.24
CA LEU A 265 6.13 18.20 12.61
C LEU A 265 7.44 18.86 13.05
N ASN A 266 7.47 19.36 14.27
CA ASN A 266 8.67 19.91 14.87
C ASN A 266 9.59 18.80 15.44
N GLU A 267 10.78 19.18 15.92
CA GLU A 267 11.80 18.24 16.40
C GLU A 267 11.31 17.39 17.58
N ALA A 268 10.60 17.98 18.54
CA ALA A 268 10.06 17.26 19.70
C ALA A 268 8.98 16.25 19.31
N GLU A 269 8.16 16.56 18.32
CA GLU A 269 7.15 15.66 17.76
C GLU A 269 7.79 14.50 16.98
N LEU A 270 8.88 14.75 16.25
CA LEU A 270 9.65 13.71 15.59
C LEU A 270 10.34 12.78 16.59
N GLU A 271 10.92 13.30 17.67
CA GLU A 271 11.48 12.49 18.75
C GLU A 271 10.41 11.63 19.45
N LEU A 272 9.20 12.17 19.65
CA LEU A 272 8.07 11.41 20.18
C LEU A 272 7.74 10.23 19.28
N LEU A 273 7.70 10.42 17.96
CA LEU A 273 7.44 9.34 17.00
C LEU A 273 8.55 8.28 16.98
N GLN A 274 9.81 8.65 17.20
CA GLN A 274 10.89 7.67 17.36
C GLN A 274 10.69 6.79 18.59
N LYS A 275 10.27 7.38 19.72
CA LYS A 275 9.91 6.62 20.95
C LYS A 275 8.70 5.72 20.70
N ALA A 276 7.65 6.25 20.05
CA ALA A 276 6.48 5.49 19.68
C ALA A 276 6.85 4.28 18.80
N ALA A 277 7.70 4.47 17.79
CA ALA A 277 8.17 3.39 16.94
C ALA A 277 8.92 2.29 17.72
N ALA A 278 9.75 2.66 18.69
CA ALA A 278 10.44 1.69 19.54
C ALA A 278 9.44 0.85 20.37
N MET A 279 8.50 1.51 21.03
CA MET A 279 7.46 0.84 21.84
C MET A 279 6.57 -0.08 20.97
N ILE A 280 6.17 0.36 19.78
CA ILE A 280 5.35 -0.45 18.87
C ILE A 280 6.11 -1.70 18.41
N ARG A 281 7.41 -1.58 18.06
CA ARG A 281 8.22 -2.74 17.66
C ARG A 281 8.29 -3.85 18.70
N GLU A 282 8.16 -3.52 19.98
CA GLU A 282 8.14 -4.50 21.07
C GLU A 282 6.84 -5.34 21.09
N THR A 283 5.76 -4.89 20.47
CA THR A 283 4.43 -5.51 20.54
C THR A 283 4.01 -6.27 19.27
N ILE A 284 4.59 -5.96 18.11
CA ILE A 284 4.21 -6.58 16.83
C ILE A 284 5.10 -7.78 16.53
N ALA A 285 4.51 -8.98 16.50
CA ALA A 285 5.24 -10.19 16.17
C ALA A 285 5.58 -10.29 14.67
N ILE A 286 4.59 -10.10 13.79
CA ILE A 286 4.77 -10.16 12.34
C ILE A 286 4.41 -8.81 11.72
N PRO A 287 5.37 -8.03 11.19
CA PRO A 287 5.14 -6.68 10.66
C PRO A 287 4.49 -6.70 9.27
N CYS A 288 3.43 -7.48 9.08
CA CYS A 288 2.69 -7.57 7.82
C CYS A 288 1.75 -6.38 7.65
N THR A 289 1.82 -5.70 6.50
CA THR A 289 0.94 -4.55 6.16
C THR A 289 -0.34 -4.95 5.45
N GLY A 290 -0.53 -6.24 5.14
CA GLY A 290 -1.70 -6.72 4.39
C GLY A 290 -1.74 -6.24 2.93
N CYS A 291 -0.60 -5.93 2.31
CA CYS A 291 -0.51 -5.46 0.92
C CYS A 291 -0.93 -6.50 -0.13
N ARG A 292 -1.00 -7.79 0.22
CA ARG A 292 -1.47 -8.93 -0.57
C ARG A 292 -0.58 -9.37 -1.73
N TYR A 293 0.54 -8.74 -2.02
CA TYR A 293 1.45 -9.18 -3.11
C TYR A 293 1.85 -10.65 -3.00
N CYS A 294 2.04 -11.15 -1.77
CA CYS A 294 2.34 -12.56 -1.51
C CYS A 294 1.23 -13.55 -1.91
N VAL A 295 0.02 -13.12 -2.17
CA VAL A 295 -1.10 -13.94 -2.66
C VAL A 295 -1.47 -13.60 -4.10
N GLU A 296 -1.49 -12.33 -4.48
CA GLU A 296 -1.90 -11.87 -5.80
C GLU A 296 -0.80 -12.06 -6.86
N GLU A 297 0.44 -11.70 -6.56
CA GLU A 297 1.54 -11.81 -7.53
C GLU A 297 2.28 -13.15 -7.45
N SER A 298 2.56 -13.67 -6.22
CA SER A 298 3.33 -14.90 -6.07
C SER A 298 2.57 -16.16 -6.45
N GLN A 299 1.23 -16.10 -6.50
CA GLN A 299 0.33 -17.24 -6.74
C GLN A 299 0.75 -18.45 -5.89
N CYS A 300 0.54 -18.36 -4.59
CA CYS A 300 0.91 -19.42 -3.66
C CYS A 300 0.36 -20.77 -4.13
N PRO A 301 1.20 -21.80 -4.41
CA PRO A 301 0.75 -23.08 -4.97
C PRO A 301 -0.13 -23.88 -4.00
N ARG A 302 -0.22 -23.44 -2.76
CA ARG A 302 -1.06 -24.03 -1.71
C ARG A 302 -2.26 -23.17 -1.33
N ASN A 303 -2.52 -22.07 -2.07
CA ASN A 303 -3.64 -21.17 -1.83
C ASN A 303 -3.73 -20.66 -0.37
N ILE A 304 -2.58 -20.40 0.28
CA ILE A 304 -2.53 -19.92 1.67
C ILE A 304 -2.83 -18.43 1.69
N PRO A 305 -3.83 -17.93 2.45
CA PRO A 305 -4.15 -16.53 2.59
C PRO A 305 -3.21 -15.85 3.60
N ILE A 306 -1.93 -15.73 3.23
CA ILE A 306 -0.82 -15.33 4.10
C ILE A 306 -1.11 -14.07 4.93
N PRO A 307 -1.61 -12.94 4.35
CA PRO A 307 -1.85 -11.73 5.14
C PRO A 307 -2.94 -11.93 6.21
N SER A 308 -4.00 -12.69 5.88
CA SER A 308 -5.08 -12.99 6.82
C SER A 308 -4.56 -13.81 8.01
N TYR A 309 -3.76 -14.81 7.74
CA TYR A 309 -3.19 -15.65 8.80
C TYR A 309 -2.19 -14.88 9.68
N PHE A 310 -1.41 -13.97 9.10
CA PHE A 310 -0.54 -13.09 9.87
C PHE A 310 -1.29 -12.11 10.74
N ALA A 311 -2.42 -11.56 10.25
CA ALA A 311 -3.29 -10.70 11.05
C ALA A 311 -3.89 -11.48 12.23
N LEU A 312 -4.45 -12.68 11.99
CA LEU A 312 -4.98 -13.54 13.04
C LEU A 312 -3.90 -13.90 14.07
N TYR A 313 -2.70 -14.29 13.62
CA TYR A 313 -1.58 -14.59 14.50
C TYR A 313 -1.19 -13.39 15.39
N ASN A 314 -1.05 -12.21 14.81
CA ASN A 314 -0.70 -11.00 15.56
C ASN A 314 -1.76 -10.68 16.61
N THR A 315 -3.04 -10.79 16.28
CA THR A 315 -4.15 -10.58 17.22
C THR A 315 -4.15 -11.62 18.32
N GLU A 316 -3.98 -12.89 17.99
CA GLU A 316 -3.90 -13.98 18.97
C GLU A 316 -2.74 -13.78 19.97
N LYS A 317 -1.59 -13.31 19.49
CA LYS A 317 -0.43 -13.02 20.37
C LYS A 317 -0.64 -11.83 21.33
N LEU A 318 -1.59 -10.96 21.05
CA LEU A 318 -1.96 -9.86 21.95
C LEU A 318 -3.01 -10.28 23.00
N ARG A 319 -3.57 -11.48 22.89
CA ARG A 319 -4.56 -11.98 23.84
C ARG A 319 -3.92 -12.28 25.20
N THR A 320 -4.66 -11.94 26.23
CA THR A 320 -4.28 -12.20 27.63
C THR A 320 -5.07 -13.33 28.27
N ARG A 321 -6.00 -13.94 27.51
CA ARG A 321 -6.88 -15.02 27.98
C ARG A 321 -6.55 -16.31 27.25
N GLU A 322 -6.72 -17.45 27.94
CA GLU A 322 -6.54 -18.81 27.42
C GLU A 322 -7.88 -19.50 27.07
N ASP A 323 -8.97 -18.73 27.03
CA ASP A 323 -10.29 -19.22 26.64
C ASP A 323 -10.47 -19.26 25.12
N TRP A 324 -11.71 -19.57 24.65
CA TRP A 324 -12.06 -19.63 23.23
C TRP A 324 -11.51 -18.47 22.39
N SER A 325 -10.89 -18.80 21.26
CA SER A 325 -10.22 -17.85 20.37
C SER A 325 -11.06 -17.58 19.12
N PRO A 326 -11.56 -16.33 18.92
CA PRO A 326 -12.16 -15.92 17.66
C PRO A 326 -11.22 -16.10 16.48
N GLU A 327 -9.91 -15.87 16.67
CA GLU A 327 -8.88 -15.96 15.64
C GLU A 327 -8.74 -17.38 15.10
N MET A 328 -8.81 -18.38 15.99
CA MET A 328 -8.84 -19.80 15.59
C MET A 328 -10.11 -20.15 14.80
N GLU A 329 -11.26 -19.63 15.20
CA GLU A 329 -12.52 -19.84 14.46
C GLU A 329 -12.42 -19.24 13.04
N TYR A 330 -11.91 -18.02 12.89
CA TYR A 330 -11.67 -17.44 11.58
C TYR A 330 -10.68 -18.27 10.76
N TYR A 331 -9.61 -18.76 11.37
CA TYR A 331 -8.65 -19.62 10.69
C TYR A 331 -9.31 -20.88 10.13
N VAL A 332 -10.12 -21.57 10.96
CA VAL A 332 -10.86 -22.77 10.57
C VAL A 332 -11.84 -22.44 9.43
N ASN A 333 -12.53 -21.31 9.48
CA ASN A 333 -13.44 -20.87 8.43
C ASN A 333 -12.72 -20.61 7.10
N TYR A 334 -11.53 -20.03 7.12
CA TYR A 334 -10.71 -19.92 5.91
C TYR A 334 -10.36 -21.29 5.33
N VAL A 335 -9.95 -22.25 6.16
CA VAL A 335 -9.65 -23.61 5.71
C VAL A 335 -10.89 -24.29 5.13
N LYS A 336 -12.05 -24.19 5.80
CA LYS A 336 -13.33 -24.73 5.30
C LYS A 336 -13.78 -24.10 3.99
N SER A 337 -13.41 -22.85 3.72
CA SER A 337 -13.66 -22.17 2.43
C SER A 337 -12.70 -22.57 1.31
N GLY A 338 -11.81 -23.56 1.51
CA GLY A 338 -10.89 -24.08 0.51
C GLY A 338 -9.54 -23.35 0.45
N LYS A 339 -9.19 -22.56 1.47
CA LYS A 339 -7.85 -21.97 1.58
C LYS A 339 -6.88 -23.01 2.17
N GLY A 340 -5.60 -22.93 1.77
CA GLY A 340 -4.55 -23.80 2.30
C GLY A 340 -4.24 -23.48 3.76
N LYS A 341 -3.90 -24.51 4.54
CA LYS A 341 -3.43 -24.36 5.92
C LYS A 341 -2.03 -23.77 5.98
N ALA A 342 -1.64 -23.19 7.11
CA ALA A 342 -0.26 -22.77 7.33
C ALA A 342 0.72 -23.99 7.25
N SER A 343 0.28 -25.17 7.72
CA SER A 343 1.02 -26.43 7.61
C SER A 343 1.22 -26.92 6.18
N ASP A 344 0.43 -26.48 5.21
CA ASP A 344 0.59 -26.82 3.80
C ASP A 344 1.77 -26.07 3.14
N CYS A 345 2.40 -25.15 3.85
CA CYS A 345 3.51 -24.36 3.32
C CYS A 345 4.71 -25.25 2.98
N ILE A 346 5.06 -25.30 1.69
CA ILE A 346 6.21 -26.07 1.18
C ILE A 346 7.53 -25.29 1.19
N ALA A 347 7.57 -24.13 1.82
CA ALA A 347 8.74 -23.26 1.92
C ALA A 347 9.39 -22.89 0.55
N CYS A 348 8.61 -22.76 -0.51
CA CYS A 348 9.11 -22.42 -1.85
C CYS A 348 9.60 -20.96 -1.99
N LYS A 349 9.33 -20.11 -1.00
CA LYS A 349 9.75 -18.71 -0.87
C LYS A 349 9.28 -17.77 -2.01
N LYS A 350 8.34 -18.17 -2.85
CA LYS A 350 7.78 -17.28 -3.88
C LYS A 350 7.18 -16.02 -3.26
N CYS A 351 6.43 -16.18 -2.18
CA CYS A 351 5.79 -15.08 -1.44
C CYS A 351 6.80 -14.13 -0.75
N GLU A 352 7.97 -14.65 -0.31
CA GLU A 352 9.01 -13.82 0.31
C GLU A 352 9.66 -12.88 -0.71
N ARG A 353 9.83 -13.35 -1.96
CA ARG A 353 10.45 -12.55 -3.03
C ARG A 353 9.67 -11.32 -3.43
N VAL A 354 8.34 -11.37 -3.30
CA VAL A 354 7.44 -10.25 -3.64
C VAL A 354 6.96 -9.50 -2.40
N CYS A 355 7.44 -9.86 -1.21
CA CYS A 355 7.03 -9.20 0.02
C CYS A 355 7.78 -7.87 0.22
N PRO A 356 7.09 -6.71 0.16
CA PRO A 356 7.73 -5.40 0.35
C PRO A 356 8.27 -5.20 1.76
N GLN A 357 7.81 -6.02 2.73
CA GLN A 357 8.25 -5.98 4.13
C GLN A 357 9.40 -6.96 4.40
N HIS A 358 9.88 -7.69 3.39
CA HIS A 358 10.93 -8.69 3.50
C HIS A 358 10.71 -9.72 4.63
N ILE A 359 9.44 -10.07 4.90
CA ILE A 359 9.06 -11.00 5.95
C ILE A 359 9.52 -12.41 5.58
N PRO A 360 10.21 -13.16 6.47
CA PRO A 360 10.52 -14.57 6.25
C PRO A 360 9.26 -15.42 6.41
N ILE A 361 8.38 -15.36 5.40
CA ILE A 361 7.01 -15.89 5.45
C ILE A 361 6.98 -17.38 5.75
N SER A 362 7.87 -18.15 5.13
CA SER A 362 7.92 -19.61 5.34
C SER A 362 8.28 -20.01 6.77
N ASP A 363 9.07 -19.21 7.46
CA ASP A 363 9.40 -19.46 8.86
C ASP A 363 8.26 -19.03 9.78
N TRP A 364 7.62 -17.90 9.49
CA TRP A 364 6.43 -17.47 10.23
C TRP A 364 5.24 -18.43 10.04
N MET A 365 5.07 -19.07 8.87
CA MET A 365 4.03 -20.08 8.69
C MET A 365 4.17 -21.25 9.67
N LYS A 366 5.38 -21.62 10.08
CA LYS A 366 5.61 -22.63 11.13
C LYS A 366 5.06 -22.16 12.48
N GLN A 367 5.21 -20.88 12.82
CA GLN A 367 4.70 -20.32 14.07
C GLN A 367 3.17 -20.14 14.00
N VAL A 368 2.64 -19.70 12.87
CA VAL A 368 1.19 -19.62 12.62
C VAL A 368 0.55 -20.99 12.80
N LYS A 369 1.15 -22.05 12.24
CA LYS A 369 0.71 -23.43 12.44
C LYS A 369 0.59 -23.77 13.94
N VAL A 370 1.66 -23.54 14.70
CA VAL A 370 1.69 -23.88 16.14
C VAL A 370 0.64 -23.12 16.93
N THR A 371 0.30 -21.89 16.51
CA THR A 371 -0.62 -21.02 17.24
C THR A 371 -2.08 -21.20 16.83
N LEU A 372 -2.36 -21.44 15.53
CA LEU A 372 -3.73 -21.42 15.00
C LEU A 372 -4.23 -22.79 14.50
N GLU A 373 -3.39 -23.84 14.44
CA GLU A 373 -3.81 -25.20 14.07
C GLU A 373 -3.88 -26.11 15.29
N ASP A 374 -4.84 -25.84 16.19
CA ASP A 374 -5.15 -26.75 17.29
C ASP A 374 -6.08 -27.85 16.78
N GLU A 375 -5.70 -29.13 17.04
CA GLU A 375 -6.46 -30.31 16.63
C GLU A 375 -7.91 -30.31 17.17
N ASN A 376 -8.14 -29.69 18.33
CA ASN A 376 -9.46 -29.60 18.94
C ASN A 376 -10.41 -28.64 18.21
N TYR A 377 -9.90 -27.68 17.43
CA TYR A 377 -10.66 -26.73 16.65
C TYR A 377 -10.77 -27.10 15.17
N MET A 378 -9.94 -28.03 14.69
CA MET A 378 -9.85 -28.40 13.28
C MET A 378 -10.85 -29.51 12.88
N LEU A 379 -11.61 -30.07 13.84
CA LEU A 379 -12.66 -31.07 13.62
C LEU A 379 -14.01 -30.39 13.42
#